data_fcf23da94d8d9d711140a1b41c4024e5
#
_entry.id   fcf23da94d8d9d711140a1b41c4024e5
#
_cell.length_a   1.000
_cell.length_b   1.000
_cell.length_c   1.000
_cell.angle_alpha   90.00
_cell.angle_beta   90.00
_cell.angle_gamma   90.00
#
_symmetry.space_group_name_H-M   'P 1'
#
loop_
_entity.id
_entity.type
_entity.pdbx_description
1 polymer ?
#
loop_
_entity_poly.entity_id
_entity_poly.type
_entity_poly.pdbx_seq_one_letter_code
_entity_poly.pdbx_strand_id
1 'polypeptide(L)'
;KVKEMGYDGVELACWGDHFDVQAALTEEGYVEGRWELLKQNDLSCFAISNHLVGQAICDNIDERHAAILSAAIYGDGDPEGVRERAAQEMIDTGKACRKFVDAGKDYMSGREESGIGAVVNGFTGSSIWHALYAFPPTDQAYLQKGFDDFAKRFGPILDAFDALDVNFGLEVHPTEIAFDIASAARAIEAVGGHKRFGFNYDPSHLGYQGVDYVRFIREFSDRIFHVHMKDVWWGHGDGTVGVFGGHTDFTDARRQWDFRSVGRGDINFEEIIVALNDTRYSGPLSVEWEDGRMERFHGAAESCAYTKALDFPRNEGGMFDSAFDNDNQ
;
A
#
# COMPACT_ATOMS: atom_id res chain seq x y z
N LYS A 1 -4.56 -22.64 -3.51
CA LYS A 1 -5.65 -21.77 -4.00
C LYS A 1 -5.12 -20.53 -4.71
N VAL A 2 -4.22 -19.72 -4.09
CA VAL A 2 -3.66 -18.52 -4.73
C VAL A 2 -3.00 -18.86 -6.07
N LYS A 3 -2.12 -19.86 -6.09
CA LYS A 3 -1.48 -20.36 -7.33
C LYS A 3 -2.50 -20.91 -8.35
N GLU A 4 -3.54 -21.59 -7.90
CA GLU A 4 -4.62 -22.11 -8.75
C GLU A 4 -5.44 -20.99 -9.42
N MET A 5 -5.53 -19.82 -8.81
CA MET A 5 -6.14 -18.61 -9.38
C MET A 5 -5.23 -17.88 -10.38
N GLY A 6 -3.97 -18.35 -10.53
CA GLY A 6 -3.03 -17.83 -11.52
C GLY A 6 -1.98 -16.86 -10.98
N TYR A 7 -1.97 -16.56 -9.69
CA TYR A 7 -0.97 -15.65 -9.11
C TYR A 7 0.43 -16.27 -9.04
N ASP A 8 1.45 -15.43 -9.18
CA ASP A 8 2.86 -15.82 -9.12
C ASP A 8 3.49 -15.48 -7.76
N GLY A 9 2.83 -14.65 -6.97
CA GLY A 9 3.29 -14.24 -5.67
C GLY A 9 2.19 -13.75 -4.76
N VAL A 10 2.58 -13.34 -3.57
CA VAL A 10 1.71 -12.77 -2.54
C VAL A 10 2.42 -11.63 -1.82
N GLU A 11 1.64 -10.73 -1.28
CA GLU A 11 1.99 -9.87 -0.17
C GLU A 11 1.45 -10.49 1.11
N LEU A 12 2.25 -10.55 2.17
CA LEU A 12 1.85 -11.18 3.43
C LEU A 12 1.42 -10.13 4.44
N ALA A 13 0.16 -10.16 4.83
CA ALA A 13 -0.38 -9.29 5.86
C ALA A 13 0.14 -9.69 7.26
N CYS A 14 0.52 -8.70 8.06
CA CYS A 14 0.96 -8.91 9.45
C CYS A 14 -0.22 -9.03 10.43
N TRP A 15 -1.28 -9.72 10.00
CA TRP A 15 -2.43 -10.08 10.83
C TRP A 15 -3.01 -11.44 10.42
N GLY A 16 -3.94 -11.95 11.22
CA GLY A 16 -4.46 -13.30 11.03
C GLY A 16 -3.36 -14.34 11.27
N ASP A 17 -3.27 -15.33 10.37
CA ASP A 17 -2.25 -16.38 10.39
C ASP A 17 -1.25 -16.27 9.22
N HIS A 18 -1.22 -15.11 8.55
CA HIS A 18 -0.37 -14.92 7.37
C HIS A 18 1.09 -14.68 7.75
N PHE A 19 1.35 -13.66 8.57
CA PHE A 19 2.68 -13.35 9.06
C PHE A 19 2.62 -12.74 10.46
N ASP A 20 3.27 -13.37 11.43
CA ASP A 20 3.35 -12.87 12.80
C ASP A 20 4.73 -12.23 13.03
N VAL A 21 4.73 -10.93 13.32
CA VAL A 21 5.96 -10.14 13.48
C VAL A 21 6.78 -10.64 14.68
N GLN A 22 6.12 -10.90 15.81
CA GLN A 22 6.81 -11.32 17.02
C GLN A 22 7.32 -12.76 16.93
N ALA A 23 6.56 -13.67 16.32
CA ALA A 23 7.02 -15.01 16.02
C ALA A 23 8.22 -14.99 15.06
N ALA A 24 8.20 -14.14 14.03
CA ALA A 24 9.32 -13.98 13.11
C ALA A 24 10.62 -13.55 13.81
N LEU A 25 10.52 -12.76 14.87
CA LEU A 25 11.69 -12.28 15.62
C LEU A 25 12.18 -13.29 16.67
N THR A 26 11.27 -14.01 17.32
CA THR A 26 11.57 -14.76 18.53
C THR A 26 11.52 -16.28 18.37
N GLU A 27 10.78 -16.80 17.40
CA GLU A 27 10.65 -18.25 17.19
C GLU A 27 11.66 -18.76 16.16
N GLU A 28 12.41 -19.82 16.55
CA GLU A 28 13.32 -20.50 15.66
C GLU A 28 12.55 -21.22 14.54
N GLY A 29 12.94 -21.06 13.29
CA GLY A 29 12.33 -21.74 12.15
C GLY A 29 11.01 -21.16 11.64
N TYR A 30 10.45 -20.12 12.29
CA TYR A 30 9.20 -19.51 11.83
C TYR A 30 9.31 -18.95 10.41
N VAL A 31 10.33 -18.14 10.16
CA VAL A 31 10.55 -17.48 8.86
C VAL A 31 10.84 -18.50 7.77
N GLU A 32 11.66 -19.49 8.06
CA GLU A 32 11.98 -20.61 7.17
C GLU A 32 10.71 -21.41 6.82
N GLY A 33 9.86 -21.65 7.82
CA GLY A 33 8.57 -22.33 7.60
C GLY A 33 7.62 -21.55 6.68
N ARG A 34 7.61 -20.22 6.75
CA ARG A 34 6.84 -19.38 5.81
C ARG A 34 7.38 -19.51 4.38
N TRP A 35 8.69 -19.47 4.20
CA TRP A 35 9.31 -19.67 2.90
C TRP A 35 9.10 -21.10 2.36
N GLU A 36 9.16 -22.10 3.21
CA GLU A 36 8.87 -23.47 2.78
C GLU A 36 7.44 -23.60 2.24
N LEU A 37 6.45 -22.96 2.90
CA LEU A 37 5.07 -22.93 2.43
C LEU A 37 4.96 -22.22 1.07
N LEU A 38 5.64 -21.11 0.86
CA LEU A 38 5.66 -20.38 -0.41
C LEU A 38 6.30 -21.21 -1.52
N LYS A 39 7.46 -21.84 -1.24
CA LYS A 39 8.17 -22.73 -2.18
C LYS A 39 7.33 -23.93 -2.61
N GLN A 40 6.66 -24.59 -1.66
CA GLN A 40 5.78 -25.73 -1.96
C GLN A 40 4.63 -25.36 -2.88
N ASN A 41 4.22 -24.11 -2.89
CA ASN A 41 3.15 -23.59 -3.74
C ASN A 41 3.66 -22.80 -4.95
N ASP A 42 4.97 -22.75 -5.18
CA ASP A 42 5.61 -21.96 -6.25
C ASP A 42 5.15 -20.49 -6.27
N LEU A 43 5.17 -19.85 -5.09
CA LEU A 43 4.78 -18.47 -4.89
C LEU A 43 5.97 -17.62 -4.43
N SER A 44 6.12 -16.45 -5.04
CA SER A 44 7.05 -15.39 -4.60
C SER A 44 6.41 -14.52 -3.52
N CYS A 45 7.23 -13.79 -2.76
CA CYS A 45 6.75 -12.76 -1.84
C CYS A 45 7.65 -11.53 -1.97
N PHE A 46 7.06 -10.38 -2.29
CA PHE A 46 7.78 -9.14 -2.60
C PHE A 46 7.65 -8.09 -1.51
N ALA A 47 6.63 -8.20 -0.65
CA ALA A 47 6.39 -7.29 0.45
C ALA A 47 5.63 -7.99 1.58
N ILE A 48 5.77 -7.45 2.79
CA ILE A 48 4.82 -7.69 3.89
C ILE A 48 4.08 -6.39 4.19
N SER A 49 2.92 -6.47 4.84
CA SER A 49 2.10 -5.30 5.12
C SER A 49 1.58 -5.26 6.54
N ASN A 50 1.68 -4.09 7.19
CA ASN A 50 1.19 -3.88 8.54
C ASN A 50 0.35 -2.60 8.65
N HIS A 51 -0.73 -2.54 7.87
CA HIS A 51 -1.65 -1.40 7.79
C HIS A 51 -2.32 -1.12 9.15
N LEU A 52 -2.82 -2.16 9.81
CA LEU A 52 -3.59 -2.02 11.05
C LEU A 52 -2.79 -1.38 12.19
N VAL A 53 -1.54 -1.77 12.35
CA VAL A 53 -0.61 -1.17 13.32
C VAL A 53 -0.20 0.23 12.87
N GLY A 54 0.08 0.41 11.59
CA GLY A 54 0.45 1.69 11.01
C GLY A 54 -0.60 2.77 11.28
N GLN A 55 -1.89 2.44 11.12
CA GLN A 55 -3.02 3.33 11.41
C GLN A 55 -2.92 3.97 12.81
N ALA A 56 -2.55 3.20 13.80
CA ALA A 56 -2.53 3.66 15.19
C ALA A 56 -1.35 4.58 15.54
N ILE A 57 -0.34 4.73 14.67
CA ILE A 57 0.89 5.48 15.01
C ILE A 57 0.61 6.99 15.15
N CYS A 58 -0.17 7.57 14.23
CA CYS A 58 -0.50 8.99 14.27
C CYS A 58 -2.00 9.28 14.45
N ASP A 59 -2.86 8.27 14.50
CA ASP A 59 -4.30 8.50 14.60
C ASP A 59 -4.73 9.02 15.98
N ASN A 60 -5.89 9.63 16.02
CA ASN A 60 -6.59 9.94 17.29
C ASN A 60 -7.21 8.66 17.83
N ILE A 61 -6.52 8.01 18.76
CA ILE A 61 -6.92 6.70 19.29
C ILE A 61 -8.25 6.77 20.01
N ASP A 62 -9.15 5.86 19.65
CA ASP A 62 -10.44 5.64 20.28
C ASP A 62 -10.78 4.12 20.36
N GLU A 63 -12.01 3.79 20.78
CA GLU A 63 -12.45 2.41 20.96
C GLU A 63 -12.45 1.56 19.68
N ARG A 64 -12.49 2.16 18.49
CA ARG A 64 -12.44 1.43 17.21
C ARG A 64 -11.11 0.74 16.99
N HIS A 65 -10.02 1.30 17.53
CA HIS A 65 -8.68 0.73 17.40
C HIS A 65 -8.55 -0.61 18.14
N ALA A 66 -9.37 -0.87 19.16
CA ALA A 66 -9.39 -2.18 19.81
C ALA A 66 -9.79 -3.34 18.88
N ALA A 67 -10.52 -3.04 17.80
CA ALA A 67 -10.96 -4.04 16.83
C ALA A 67 -9.88 -4.42 15.81
N ILE A 68 -8.87 -3.56 15.62
CA ILE A 68 -7.82 -3.75 14.61
C ILE A 68 -6.42 -4.03 15.20
N LEU A 69 -6.24 -3.80 16.48
CA LEU A 69 -4.96 -4.01 17.17
C LEU A 69 -4.99 -5.24 18.07
N SER A 70 -3.83 -5.87 18.23
CA SER A 70 -3.67 -6.90 19.24
C SER A 70 -3.81 -6.33 20.64
N ALA A 71 -4.20 -7.17 21.62
CA ALA A 71 -4.30 -6.76 23.02
C ALA A 71 -2.95 -6.24 23.59
N ALA A 72 -1.83 -6.72 23.05
CA ALA A 72 -0.50 -6.26 23.44
C ALA A 72 -0.22 -4.82 23.02
N ILE A 73 -0.74 -4.41 21.85
CA ILE A 73 -0.56 -3.05 21.30
C ILE A 73 -1.62 -2.11 21.89
N TYR A 74 -2.89 -2.50 21.89
CA TYR A 74 -3.96 -1.66 22.42
C TYR A 74 -3.82 -1.44 23.94
N GLY A 75 -3.47 -2.49 24.70
CA GLY A 75 -3.24 -2.43 26.14
C GLY A 75 -4.46 -1.91 26.91
N ASP A 76 -4.23 -0.86 27.69
CA ASP A 76 -5.26 -0.16 28.48
C ASP A 76 -6.05 0.90 27.68
N GLY A 77 -5.69 1.10 26.41
CA GLY A 77 -6.34 2.09 25.54
C GLY A 77 -5.85 3.53 25.77
N ASP A 78 -4.82 3.76 26.62
CA ASP A 78 -4.21 5.09 26.73
C ASP A 78 -3.68 5.53 25.36
N PRO A 79 -4.16 6.66 24.79
CA PRO A 79 -3.87 7.01 23.41
C PRO A 79 -2.39 7.12 23.08
N GLU A 80 -1.59 7.72 23.98
CA GLU A 80 -0.14 7.85 23.72
C GLU A 80 0.58 6.51 23.86
N GLY A 81 0.21 5.72 24.88
CA GLY A 81 0.76 4.37 25.05
C GLY A 81 0.43 3.44 23.88
N VAL A 82 -0.75 3.54 23.26
CA VAL A 82 -1.10 2.78 22.05
C VAL A 82 -0.20 3.20 20.89
N ARG A 83 -0.02 4.51 20.66
CA ARG A 83 0.84 5.04 19.58
C ARG A 83 2.29 4.62 19.73
N GLU A 84 2.82 4.67 20.96
CA GLU A 84 4.20 4.24 21.24
C GLU A 84 4.39 2.74 21.00
N ARG A 85 3.46 1.90 21.43
CA ARG A 85 3.50 0.45 21.18
C ARG A 85 3.34 0.12 19.69
N ALA A 86 2.47 0.84 18.99
CA ALA A 86 2.31 0.69 17.54
C ALA A 86 3.57 1.11 16.77
N ALA A 87 4.21 2.21 17.15
CA ALA A 87 5.49 2.63 16.56
C ALA A 87 6.61 1.60 16.80
N GLN A 88 6.68 1.02 18.00
CA GLN A 88 7.64 -0.05 18.29
C GLN A 88 7.36 -1.30 17.47
N GLU A 89 6.10 -1.71 17.35
CA GLU A 89 5.71 -2.87 16.51
C GLU A 89 6.02 -2.62 15.03
N MET A 90 5.91 -1.38 14.54
CA MET A 90 6.32 -1.05 13.17
C MET A 90 7.84 -1.17 12.98
N ILE A 91 8.64 -0.75 13.96
CA ILE A 91 10.09 -0.99 13.94
C ILE A 91 10.40 -2.49 13.93
N ASP A 92 9.70 -3.26 14.73
CA ASP A 92 9.84 -4.72 14.79
C ASP A 92 9.38 -5.37 13.49
N THR A 93 8.35 -4.82 12.82
CA THR A 93 7.94 -5.23 11.46
C THR A 93 9.08 -5.06 10.46
N GLY A 94 9.81 -3.94 10.51
CA GLY A 94 11.00 -3.73 9.68
C GLY A 94 12.09 -4.79 9.90
N LYS A 95 12.36 -5.13 11.17
CA LYS A 95 13.33 -6.20 11.53
C LYS A 95 12.86 -7.57 11.03
N ALA A 96 11.58 -7.88 11.22
CA ALA A 96 10.98 -9.13 10.74
C ALA A 96 11.00 -9.22 9.21
N CYS A 97 10.70 -8.11 8.51
CA CYS A 97 10.81 -8.01 7.06
C CYS A 97 12.24 -8.32 6.59
N ARG A 98 13.26 -7.70 7.17
CA ARG A 98 14.66 -7.96 6.81
C ARG A 98 15.03 -9.41 7.02
N LYS A 99 14.67 -9.98 8.18
CA LYS A 99 14.93 -11.42 8.47
C LYS A 99 14.23 -12.33 7.48
N PHE A 100 12.98 -12.01 7.12
CA PHE A 100 12.20 -12.77 6.13
C PHE A 100 12.83 -12.71 4.74
N VAL A 101 13.18 -11.50 4.25
CA VAL A 101 13.81 -11.32 2.94
C VAL A 101 15.15 -12.05 2.87
N ASP A 102 15.99 -11.97 3.91
CA ASP A 102 17.28 -12.66 3.94
C ASP A 102 17.13 -14.19 3.89
N ALA A 103 16.14 -14.75 4.58
CA ALA A 103 15.87 -16.19 4.55
C ALA A 103 15.32 -16.66 3.18
N GLY A 104 14.64 -15.79 2.45
CA GLY A 104 14.08 -16.09 1.13
C GLY A 104 15.04 -15.83 -0.04
N LYS A 105 16.18 -15.20 0.20
CA LYS A 105 17.06 -14.66 -0.84
C LYS A 105 17.43 -15.65 -1.95
N ASP A 106 17.81 -16.86 -1.59
CA ASP A 106 18.20 -17.88 -2.58
C ASP A 106 17.02 -18.33 -3.43
N TYR A 107 15.83 -18.44 -2.84
CA TYR A 107 14.61 -18.79 -3.56
C TYR A 107 14.13 -17.68 -4.49
N MET A 108 14.23 -16.43 -4.04
CA MET A 108 13.83 -15.25 -4.81
C MET A 108 14.84 -14.87 -5.88
N SER A 109 16.05 -15.40 -5.83
CA SER A 109 17.09 -15.12 -6.83
C SER A 109 16.63 -15.49 -8.25
N GLY A 110 16.57 -14.49 -9.13
CA GLY A 110 16.06 -14.63 -10.51
C GLY A 110 14.52 -14.61 -10.65
N ARG A 111 13.78 -14.42 -9.55
CA ARG A 111 12.33 -14.21 -9.55
C ARG A 111 11.95 -12.74 -9.34
N GLU A 112 12.85 -11.99 -8.76
CA GLU A 112 12.70 -10.57 -8.49
C GLU A 112 13.61 -9.79 -9.45
N GLU A 113 12.99 -9.00 -10.32
CA GLU A 113 13.69 -8.09 -11.23
C GLU A 113 13.76 -6.66 -10.66
N SER A 114 13.02 -6.39 -9.57
CA SER A 114 12.93 -5.07 -9.00
C SER A 114 14.18 -4.72 -8.18
N GLY A 115 14.75 -3.56 -8.44
CA GLY A 115 15.77 -2.95 -7.58
C GLY A 115 15.20 -2.31 -6.31
N ILE A 116 13.92 -2.52 -5.97
CA ILE A 116 13.21 -1.84 -4.88
C ILE A 116 13.64 -2.39 -3.51
N GLY A 117 13.99 -3.68 -3.44
CA GLY A 117 14.44 -4.33 -2.20
C GLY A 117 13.29 -4.70 -1.26
N ALA A 118 13.61 -4.78 0.05
CA ALA A 118 12.64 -5.14 1.08
C ALA A 118 11.62 -4.03 1.31
N VAL A 119 10.33 -4.37 1.34
CA VAL A 119 9.22 -3.42 1.48
C VAL A 119 8.29 -3.84 2.61
N VAL A 120 7.94 -2.89 3.45
CA VAL A 120 6.80 -2.96 4.38
C VAL A 120 5.75 -1.95 3.92
N ASN A 121 4.60 -2.42 3.49
CA ASN A 121 3.45 -1.57 3.19
C ASN A 121 2.67 -1.28 4.47
N GLY A 122 2.05 -0.12 4.55
CA GLY A 122 1.26 0.22 5.73
C GLY A 122 0.61 1.58 5.67
N PHE A 123 -0.14 1.86 6.74
CA PHE A 123 -0.75 3.15 7.02
C PHE A 123 0.09 3.97 7.98
N THR A 124 -0.27 5.22 8.15
CA THR A 124 0.36 6.14 9.12
C THR A 124 -0.60 6.61 10.19
N GLY A 125 -1.91 6.59 9.86
CA GLY A 125 -2.89 7.40 10.56
C GLY A 125 -2.66 8.89 10.36
N SER A 126 -3.52 9.70 11.00
CA SER A 126 -3.42 11.17 10.95
C SER A 126 -4.12 11.81 12.14
N SER A 127 -3.40 12.60 12.92
CA SER A 127 -3.99 13.39 14.02
C SER A 127 -4.86 14.55 13.54
N ILE A 128 -4.82 14.87 12.24
CA ILE A 128 -5.55 15.98 11.61
C ILE A 128 -6.59 15.54 10.57
N TRP A 129 -6.84 14.24 10.43
CA TRP A 129 -7.82 13.75 9.44
C TRP A 129 -9.22 14.37 9.62
N HIS A 130 -9.65 14.61 10.85
CA HIS A 130 -10.93 15.26 11.16
C HIS A 130 -11.04 16.71 10.64
N ALA A 131 -9.92 17.32 10.25
CA ALA A 131 -9.86 18.66 9.63
C ALA A 131 -9.96 18.62 8.09
N LEU A 132 -10.31 17.46 7.48
CA LEU A 132 -10.50 17.33 6.03
C LEU A 132 -11.46 18.38 5.45
N TYR A 133 -12.54 18.68 6.15
CA TYR A 133 -13.44 19.75 5.79
C TYR A 133 -13.00 21.07 6.46
N ALA A 134 -12.75 22.12 5.66
CA ALA A 134 -12.12 23.38 6.10
C ALA A 134 -13.03 24.28 6.98
N PHE A 135 -13.94 23.67 7.72
CA PHE A 135 -14.78 24.35 8.71
C PHE A 135 -14.99 23.45 9.95
N PRO A 136 -14.83 23.96 11.18
CA PRO A 136 -14.40 25.33 11.55
C PRO A 136 -13.11 25.77 10.84
N PRO A 137 -12.88 27.10 10.66
CA PRO A 137 -11.72 27.59 9.90
C PRO A 137 -10.43 26.92 10.37
N THR A 138 -9.73 26.27 9.43
CA THR A 138 -8.50 25.54 9.68
C THR A 138 -7.35 26.28 8.98
N ASP A 139 -6.43 26.83 9.76
CA ASP A 139 -5.27 27.52 9.22
C ASP A 139 -4.10 26.58 8.92
N GLN A 140 -3.10 27.06 8.19
CA GLN A 140 -1.93 26.27 7.84
C GLN A 140 -1.09 25.89 9.06
N ALA A 141 -1.10 26.70 10.12
CA ALA A 141 -0.37 26.38 11.35
C ALA A 141 -1.01 25.19 12.10
N TYR A 142 -2.35 25.06 12.02
CA TYR A 142 -3.04 23.88 12.55
C TYR A 142 -2.67 22.62 11.76
N LEU A 143 -2.73 22.70 10.42
CA LEU A 143 -2.36 21.56 9.57
C LEU A 143 -0.89 21.18 9.76
N GLN A 144 0.01 22.16 9.91
CA GLN A 144 1.43 21.90 10.15
C GLN A 144 1.68 21.04 11.40
N LYS A 145 0.91 21.25 12.47
CA LYS A 145 1.03 20.40 13.68
C LYS A 145 0.81 18.92 13.41
N GLY A 146 -0.10 18.58 12.48
CA GLY A 146 -0.31 17.18 12.10
C GLY A 146 0.87 16.60 11.34
N PHE A 147 1.47 17.35 10.43
CA PHE A 147 2.69 16.93 9.72
C PHE A 147 3.91 16.86 10.64
N ASP A 148 4.00 17.78 11.62
CA ASP A 148 5.06 17.75 12.64
C ASP A 148 4.92 16.52 13.55
N ASP A 149 3.69 16.16 13.96
CA ASP A 149 3.41 14.94 14.74
C ASP A 149 3.75 13.69 13.93
N PHE A 150 3.37 13.62 12.66
CA PHE A 150 3.76 12.56 11.74
C PHE A 150 5.28 12.43 11.65
N ALA A 151 6.00 13.51 11.37
CA ALA A 151 7.45 13.52 11.27
C ALA A 151 8.13 13.06 12.58
N LYS A 152 7.61 13.53 13.73
CA LYS A 152 8.12 13.13 15.06
C LYS A 152 8.01 11.62 15.29
N ARG A 153 6.89 10.99 14.85
CA ARG A 153 6.62 9.57 15.10
C ARG A 153 7.25 8.67 14.05
N PHE A 154 7.18 9.04 12.78
CA PHE A 154 7.74 8.25 11.68
C PHE A 154 9.24 8.44 11.49
N GLY A 155 9.83 9.56 11.87
CA GLY A 155 11.28 9.76 11.76
C GLY A 155 12.11 8.61 12.37
N PRO A 156 11.92 8.25 13.65
CA PRO A 156 12.63 7.12 14.26
C PRO A 156 12.35 5.76 13.60
N ILE A 157 11.14 5.54 13.07
CA ILE A 157 10.78 4.32 12.33
C ILE A 157 11.58 4.24 11.03
N LEU A 158 11.61 5.35 10.28
CA LEU A 158 12.33 5.42 9.01
C LEU A 158 13.84 5.29 9.18
N ASP A 159 14.41 5.88 10.26
CA ASP A 159 15.82 5.70 10.63
C ASP A 159 16.14 4.23 10.94
N ALA A 160 15.25 3.54 11.65
CA ALA A 160 15.39 2.11 11.92
C ALA A 160 15.27 1.28 10.62
N PHE A 161 14.37 1.64 9.73
CA PHE A 161 14.21 1.01 8.43
C PHE A 161 15.44 1.22 7.52
N ASP A 162 16.05 2.41 7.60
CA ASP A 162 17.29 2.67 6.85
C ASP A 162 18.45 1.83 7.32
N ALA A 163 18.60 1.66 8.63
CA ALA A 163 19.61 0.77 9.21
C ALA A 163 19.43 -0.71 8.81
N LEU A 164 18.21 -1.10 8.44
CA LEU A 164 17.83 -2.46 8.03
C LEU A 164 17.78 -2.63 6.50
N ASP A 165 17.98 -1.57 5.74
CA ASP A 165 17.77 -1.57 4.27
C ASP A 165 16.36 -2.03 3.89
N VAL A 166 15.33 -1.47 4.55
CA VAL A 166 13.92 -1.73 4.34
C VAL A 166 13.22 -0.44 3.95
N ASN A 167 12.32 -0.49 2.98
CA ASN A 167 11.50 0.64 2.56
C ASN A 167 10.12 0.57 3.22
N PHE A 168 9.55 1.73 3.55
CA PHE A 168 8.18 1.88 3.99
C PHE A 168 7.34 2.43 2.84
N GLY A 169 6.35 1.67 2.39
CA GLY A 169 5.37 2.06 1.38
C GLY A 169 4.06 2.50 2.03
N LEU A 170 3.84 3.82 2.15
CA LEU A 170 2.54 4.32 2.58
C LEU A 170 1.49 4.07 1.50
N GLU A 171 0.42 3.39 1.82
CA GLU A 171 -0.78 3.41 1.00
C GLU A 171 -1.51 4.73 1.19
N VAL A 172 -1.57 5.53 0.10
CA VAL A 172 -2.21 6.85 0.10
C VAL A 172 -3.73 6.66 0.14
N HIS A 173 -4.31 6.94 1.30
CA HIS A 173 -5.64 6.49 1.67
C HIS A 173 -6.36 7.58 2.49
N PRO A 174 -7.68 7.77 2.37
CA PRO A 174 -8.44 8.55 3.35
C PRO A 174 -8.21 8.02 4.76
N THR A 175 -8.06 8.92 5.71
CA THR A 175 -7.66 8.76 7.11
C THR A 175 -6.16 8.86 7.38
N GLU A 176 -5.33 8.73 6.35
CA GLU A 176 -3.88 8.85 6.48
C GLU A 176 -3.41 10.31 6.42
N ILE A 177 -2.14 10.54 6.75
CA ILE A 177 -1.52 11.87 6.60
C ILE A 177 -1.45 12.32 5.13
N ALA A 178 -1.38 11.36 4.20
CA ALA A 178 -1.46 11.59 2.77
C ALA A 178 -2.65 10.83 2.16
N PHE A 179 -3.52 11.55 1.46
CA PHE A 179 -4.73 11.03 0.82
C PHE A 179 -4.93 11.54 -0.62
N ASP A 180 -4.01 12.39 -1.09
CA ASP A 180 -3.95 12.93 -2.45
C ASP A 180 -2.51 13.32 -2.81
N ILE A 181 -2.27 13.84 -4.03
CA ILE A 181 -0.94 14.26 -4.49
C ILE A 181 -0.36 15.36 -3.61
N ALA A 182 -1.17 16.33 -3.22
CA ALA A 182 -0.70 17.49 -2.46
C ALA A 182 -0.27 17.10 -1.04
N SER A 183 -1.07 16.28 -0.36
CA SER A 183 -0.74 15.78 0.98
C SER A 183 0.41 14.77 0.95
N ALA A 184 0.53 13.96 -0.12
CA ALA A 184 1.66 13.05 -0.34
C ALA A 184 3.00 13.82 -0.48
N ALA A 185 3.03 14.88 -1.28
CA ALA A 185 4.21 15.74 -1.41
C ALA A 185 4.59 16.36 -0.07
N ARG A 186 3.61 16.85 0.69
CA ARG A 186 3.82 17.44 2.01
C ARG A 186 4.30 16.41 3.05
N ALA A 187 3.83 15.16 2.97
CA ALA A 187 4.30 14.09 3.84
C ALA A 187 5.79 13.77 3.59
N ILE A 188 6.21 13.72 2.32
CA ILE A 188 7.64 13.59 1.96
C ILE A 188 8.46 14.74 2.54
N GLU A 189 8.00 15.97 2.39
CA GLU A 189 8.67 17.15 2.94
C GLU A 189 8.79 17.08 4.47
N ALA A 190 7.71 16.69 5.15
CA ALA A 190 7.67 16.60 6.61
C ALA A 190 8.73 15.64 7.18
N VAL A 191 9.01 14.51 6.53
CA VAL A 191 10.07 13.58 6.92
C VAL A 191 11.43 13.92 6.29
N GLY A 192 11.62 15.17 5.82
CA GLY A 192 12.88 15.64 5.24
C GLY A 192 13.30 14.92 3.96
N GLY A 193 12.36 14.40 3.20
CA GLY A 193 12.64 13.61 1.99
C GLY A 193 13.30 12.27 2.29
N HIS A 194 13.08 11.69 3.46
CA HIS A 194 13.72 10.44 3.88
C HIS A 194 13.60 9.36 2.81
N LYS A 195 14.74 8.75 2.40
CA LYS A 195 14.80 7.82 1.25
C LYS A 195 14.01 6.54 1.44
N ARG A 196 13.73 6.13 2.70
CA ARG A 196 12.94 4.94 3.02
C ARG A 196 11.43 5.19 3.07
N PHE A 197 11.00 6.44 2.93
CA PHE A 197 9.60 6.80 2.83
C PHE A 197 9.18 6.91 1.37
N GLY A 198 8.23 6.11 0.97
CA GLY A 198 7.63 6.12 -0.36
C GLY A 198 6.21 5.57 -0.29
N PHE A 199 5.73 5.03 -1.40
CA PHE A 199 4.32 4.70 -1.53
C PHE A 199 4.11 3.25 -1.97
N ASN A 200 3.11 2.63 -1.37
CA ASN A 200 2.32 1.58 -1.96
C ASN A 200 1.20 2.28 -2.75
N TYR A 201 1.32 2.27 -4.07
CA TYR A 201 0.39 2.96 -4.95
C TYR A 201 -0.92 2.17 -5.06
N ASP A 202 -2.04 2.82 -4.75
CA ASP A 202 -3.38 2.29 -4.98
C ASP A 202 -4.24 3.34 -5.71
N PRO A 203 -4.68 3.08 -6.95
CA PRO A 203 -5.47 4.04 -7.72
C PRO A 203 -6.90 4.20 -7.20
N SER A 204 -7.44 3.20 -6.51
CA SER A 204 -8.85 3.17 -6.11
C SER A 204 -9.18 4.29 -5.13
N HIS A 205 -8.28 4.55 -4.17
CA HIS A 205 -8.45 5.61 -3.18
C HIS A 205 -8.31 7.01 -3.75
N LEU A 206 -7.67 7.15 -4.89
CA LEU A 206 -7.49 8.43 -5.59
C LEU A 206 -8.64 8.69 -6.59
N GLY A 207 -9.06 7.65 -7.32
CA GLY A 207 -9.98 7.77 -8.45
C GLY A 207 -11.33 8.39 -8.07
N TYR A 208 -12.03 7.83 -7.08
CA TYR A 208 -13.34 8.35 -6.68
C TYR A 208 -13.30 9.76 -6.05
N GLN A 209 -12.14 10.19 -5.56
CA GLN A 209 -11.92 11.54 -5.07
C GLN A 209 -11.73 12.57 -6.21
N GLY A 210 -11.57 12.10 -7.46
CA GLY A 210 -11.23 12.97 -8.60
C GLY A 210 -9.76 13.37 -8.64
N VAL A 211 -8.88 12.65 -7.95
CA VAL A 211 -7.42 12.84 -8.01
C VAL A 211 -6.88 12.13 -9.23
N ASP A 212 -5.97 12.78 -9.96
CA ASP A 212 -5.28 12.19 -11.10
C ASP A 212 -4.29 11.12 -10.64
N TYR A 213 -4.77 9.87 -10.59
CA TYR A 213 -3.99 8.72 -10.12
C TYR A 213 -2.86 8.35 -11.09
N VAL A 214 -2.96 8.67 -12.38
CA VAL A 214 -1.88 8.44 -13.35
C VAL A 214 -0.75 9.47 -13.14
N ARG A 215 -1.10 10.73 -12.89
CA ARG A 215 -0.13 11.77 -12.52
C ARG A 215 0.62 11.42 -11.24
N PHE A 216 -0.04 10.78 -10.26
CA PHE A 216 0.61 10.35 -9.02
C PHE A 216 1.84 9.47 -9.31
N ILE A 217 1.72 8.50 -10.22
CA ILE A 217 2.83 7.62 -10.60
C ILE A 217 3.99 8.43 -11.17
N ARG A 218 3.72 9.37 -12.08
CA ARG A 218 4.76 10.18 -12.73
C ARG A 218 5.44 11.15 -11.77
N GLU A 219 4.68 11.72 -10.83
CA GLU A 219 5.19 12.69 -9.87
C GLU A 219 6.08 12.06 -8.79
N PHE A 220 5.75 10.82 -8.39
CA PHE A 220 6.46 10.12 -7.31
C PHE A 220 7.18 8.85 -7.80
N SER A 221 7.59 8.80 -9.05
CA SER A 221 8.13 7.60 -9.69
C SER A 221 9.32 6.96 -8.98
N ASP A 222 10.17 7.76 -8.34
CA ASP A 222 11.31 7.30 -7.56
C ASP A 222 10.95 6.79 -6.15
N ARG A 223 9.67 6.87 -5.79
CA ARG A 223 9.13 6.52 -4.46
C ARG A 223 7.98 5.52 -4.52
N ILE A 224 7.65 4.98 -5.68
CA ILE A 224 6.69 3.86 -5.79
C ILE A 224 7.42 2.56 -5.46
N PHE A 225 7.21 2.04 -4.25
CA PHE A 225 7.87 0.81 -3.80
C PHE A 225 7.01 -0.43 -3.99
N HIS A 226 5.71 -0.26 -4.11
CA HIS A 226 4.75 -1.31 -4.35
C HIS A 226 3.54 -0.77 -5.09
N VAL A 227 2.81 -1.64 -5.79
CA VAL A 227 1.60 -1.26 -6.53
C VAL A 227 0.47 -2.21 -6.18
N HIS A 228 -0.61 -1.66 -5.66
CA HIS A 228 -1.89 -2.32 -5.56
C HIS A 228 -2.72 -2.11 -6.83
N MET A 229 -3.17 -3.19 -7.41
CA MET A 229 -4.16 -3.21 -8.47
C MET A 229 -5.52 -3.42 -7.82
N LYS A 230 -6.21 -2.31 -7.53
CA LYS A 230 -7.50 -2.27 -6.86
C LYS A 230 -8.44 -1.36 -7.63
N ASP A 231 -9.64 -1.81 -7.86
CA ASP A 231 -10.61 -1.07 -8.66
C ASP A 231 -11.74 -0.50 -7.81
N VAL A 232 -12.33 0.55 -8.30
CA VAL A 232 -13.42 1.27 -7.65
C VAL A 232 -14.35 1.84 -8.71
N TRP A 233 -15.66 1.77 -8.48
CA TRP A 233 -16.61 2.54 -9.28
C TRP A 233 -17.13 3.75 -8.48
N TRP A 234 -17.55 4.80 -9.17
CA TRP A 234 -18.15 5.98 -8.58
C TRP A 234 -19.26 6.56 -9.44
N GLY A 235 -20.13 7.39 -8.83
CA GLY A 235 -21.25 8.01 -9.53
C GLY A 235 -22.46 7.09 -9.74
N HIS A 236 -22.52 5.92 -9.10
CA HIS A 236 -23.54 4.90 -9.32
C HIS A 236 -24.60 4.78 -8.20
N GLY A 237 -24.48 5.54 -7.13
CA GLY A 237 -25.46 5.53 -6.04
C GLY A 237 -26.82 6.10 -6.46
N ASP A 238 -27.81 5.99 -5.59
CA ASP A 238 -29.17 6.54 -5.79
C ASP A 238 -29.25 8.07 -5.56
N GLY A 239 -28.12 8.72 -5.32
CA GLY A 239 -28.02 10.15 -5.05
C GLY A 239 -28.35 10.57 -3.62
N THR A 240 -28.61 9.62 -2.71
CA THR A 240 -28.90 9.93 -1.30
C THR A 240 -27.67 10.01 -0.44
N VAL A 241 -26.55 9.39 -0.87
CA VAL A 241 -25.25 9.39 -0.18
C VAL A 241 -24.18 9.98 -1.08
N GLY A 242 -23.41 10.93 -0.56
CA GLY A 242 -22.31 11.58 -1.29
C GLY A 242 -20.96 10.88 -1.09
N VAL A 243 -19.90 11.51 -1.59
CA VAL A 243 -18.52 11.01 -1.58
C VAL A 243 -17.99 10.69 -0.16
N PHE A 244 -18.49 11.35 0.88
CA PHE A 244 -18.11 11.08 2.28
C PHE A 244 -18.72 9.80 2.85
N GLY A 245 -19.53 9.06 2.09
CA GLY A 245 -20.05 7.76 2.48
C GLY A 245 -21.30 7.75 3.34
N GLY A 246 -21.77 8.91 3.88
CA GLY A 246 -23.04 9.03 4.62
C GLY A 246 -23.20 8.11 5.84
N HIS A 247 -22.09 7.71 6.48
CA HIS A 247 -22.06 6.72 7.58
C HIS A 247 -22.65 5.36 7.19
N THR A 248 -22.54 4.97 5.92
CA THR A 248 -22.95 3.66 5.41
C THR A 248 -21.75 2.72 5.36
N ASP A 249 -22.00 1.43 5.57
CA ASP A 249 -20.99 0.39 5.36
C ASP A 249 -20.65 0.23 3.88
N PHE A 250 -19.48 -0.34 3.57
CA PHE A 250 -19.16 -0.79 2.22
C PHE A 250 -20.23 -1.77 1.74
N THR A 251 -20.51 -1.78 0.44
CA THR A 251 -21.57 -2.56 -0.21
C THR A 251 -23.01 -2.04 -0.04
N ASP A 252 -23.24 -1.00 0.75
CA ASP A 252 -24.55 -0.35 0.82
C ASP A 252 -24.91 0.24 -0.58
N ALA A 253 -26.07 -0.11 -1.09
CA ALA A 253 -26.48 0.27 -2.45
C ALA A 253 -26.63 1.79 -2.66
N ARG A 254 -26.72 2.57 -1.58
CA ARG A 254 -26.82 4.04 -1.61
C ARG A 254 -25.47 4.72 -1.79
N ARG A 255 -24.34 4.00 -1.57
CA ARG A 255 -23.01 4.62 -1.63
C ARG A 255 -22.73 5.17 -3.03
N GLN A 256 -22.14 6.34 -3.08
CA GLN A 256 -21.75 7.01 -4.32
C GLN A 256 -20.55 6.33 -4.98
N TRP A 257 -19.73 5.62 -4.22
CA TRP A 257 -18.59 4.82 -4.69
C TRP A 257 -18.45 3.56 -3.84
N ASP A 258 -17.83 2.52 -4.43
CA ASP A 258 -17.53 1.27 -3.74
C ASP A 258 -16.43 0.50 -4.49
N PHE A 259 -15.73 -0.39 -3.81
CA PHE A 259 -14.69 -1.19 -4.43
C PHE A 259 -15.25 -2.29 -5.34
N ARG A 260 -14.49 -2.62 -6.36
CA ARG A 260 -14.84 -3.63 -7.35
C ARG A 260 -13.65 -4.53 -7.67
N SER A 261 -13.94 -5.73 -8.14
CA SER A 261 -12.94 -6.58 -8.78
C SER A 261 -12.26 -5.85 -9.93
N VAL A 262 -10.94 -6.02 -10.07
CA VAL A 262 -10.12 -5.31 -11.08
C VAL A 262 -10.69 -5.53 -12.48
N GLY A 263 -10.92 -4.44 -13.21
CA GLY A 263 -11.56 -4.41 -14.53
C GLY A 263 -13.08 -4.28 -14.49
N ARG A 264 -13.68 -4.10 -13.31
CA ARG A 264 -15.14 -3.92 -13.15
C ARG A 264 -15.55 -2.57 -12.56
N GLY A 265 -14.59 -1.72 -12.27
CA GLY A 265 -14.79 -0.34 -11.82
C GLY A 265 -14.54 0.66 -12.94
N ASP A 266 -14.12 1.86 -12.54
CA ASP A 266 -13.92 3.01 -13.42
C ASP A 266 -12.45 3.41 -13.55
N ILE A 267 -11.51 2.66 -12.96
CA ILE A 267 -10.06 2.91 -13.05
C ILE A 267 -9.56 2.53 -14.45
N ASN A 268 -8.83 3.44 -15.09
CA ASN A 268 -8.16 3.18 -16.37
C ASN A 268 -6.80 2.51 -16.14
N PHE A 269 -6.79 1.21 -16.00
CA PHE A 269 -5.56 0.44 -15.73
C PHE A 269 -4.57 0.45 -16.90
N GLU A 270 -5.03 0.62 -18.15
CA GLU A 270 -4.12 0.72 -19.30
C GLU A 270 -3.21 1.95 -19.16
N GLU A 271 -3.75 3.10 -18.80
CA GLU A 271 -2.95 4.31 -18.55
C GLU A 271 -2.01 4.15 -17.36
N ILE A 272 -2.39 3.39 -16.33
CA ILE A 272 -1.52 3.04 -15.21
C ILE A 272 -0.33 2.22 -15.69
N ILE A 273 -0.55 1.15 -16.48
CA ILE A 273 0.55 0.34 -17.02
C ILE A 273 1.47 1.16 -17.91
N VAL A 274 0.93 2.04 -18.77
CA VAL A 274 1.75 2.98 -19.55
C VAL A 274 2.62 3.84 -18.63
N ALA A 275 2.04 4.42 -17.58
CA ALA A 275 2.79 5.29 -16.66
C ALA A 275 3.86 4.52 -15.87
N LEU A 276 3.57 3.31 -15.40
CA LEU A 276 4.54 2.44 -14.73
C LEU A 276 5.69 2.06 -15.68
N ASN A 277 5.40 1.73 -16.93
CA ASN A 277 6.40 1.45 -17.97
C ASN A 277 7.25 2.69 -18.26
N ASP A 278 6.66 3.88 -18.43
CA ASP A 278 7.36 5.14 -18.66
C ASP A 278 8.34 5.47 -17.52
N THR A 279 7.93 5.19 -16.29
CA THR A 279 8.73 5.46 -15.09
C THR A 279 9.66 4.32 -14.69
N ARG A 280 9.65 3.22 -15.45
CA ARG A 280 10.50 2.05 -15.25
C ARG A 280 10.26 1.32 -13.93
N TYR A 281 9.02 1.34 -13.46
CA TYR A 281 8.65 0.48 -12.35
C TYR A 281 8.82 -1.00 -12.74
N SER A 282 9.48 -1.77 -11.89
CA SER A 282 9.76 -3.19 -12.13
C SER A 282 9.35 -4.08 -10.95
N GLY A 283 8.60 -3.51 -10.00
CA GLY A 283 8.03 -4.26 -8.89
C GLY A 283 6.76 -5.05 -9.26
N PRO A 284 6.18 -5.76 -8.32
CA PRO A 284 4.97 -6.55 -8.55
C PRO A 284 3.73 -5.68 -8.79
N LEU A 285 2.78 -6.22 -9.54
CA LEU A 285 1.40 -5.73 -9.62
C LEU A 285 0.55 -6.60 -8.68
N SER A 286 0.27 -6.10 -7.50
CA SER A 286 -0.40 -6.85 -6.43
C SER A 286 -1.90 -6.59 -6.46
N VAL A 287 -2.70 -7.58 -6.82
CA VAL A 287 -4.16 -7.44 -6.75
C VAL A 287 -4.60 -7.38 -5.29
N GLU A 288 -5.13 -6.24 -4.88
CA GLU A 288 -5.87 -6.12 -3.64
C GLU A 288 -7.36 -6.24 -3.93
N TRP A 289 -7.92 -7.41 -3.62
CA TRP A 289 -9.29 -7.71 -3.98
C TRP A 289 -10.27 -7.34 -2.86
N GLU A 290 -11.11 -6.35 -3.13
CA GLU A 290 -12.23 -5.95 -2.29
C GLU A 290 -13.46 -5.71 -3.16
N ASP A 291 -14.35 -6.68 -3.24
CA ASP A 291 -15.64 -6.54 -3.95
C ASP A 291 -16.73 -7.26 -3.17
N GLY A 292 -17.48 -6.53 -2.37
CA GLY A 292 -18.55 -7.09 -1.56
C GLY A 292 -19.78 -7.57 -2.35
N ARG A 293 -19.79 -7.41 -3.69
CA ARG A 293 -20.87 -7.82 -4.59
C ARG A 293 -20.51 -9.05 -5.41
N MET A 294 -19.32 -9.62 -5.20
CA MET A 294 -18.83 -10.78 -5.94
C MET A 294 -18.27 -11.86 -5.00
N GLU A 295 -18.39 -13.11 -5.41
CA GLU A 295 -17.74 -14.22 -4.71
C GLU A 295 -16.21 -14.09 -4.84
N ARG A 296 -15.48 -14.16 -3.72
CA ARG A 296 -14.07 -13.79 -3.65
C ARG A 296 -13.14 -14.64 -4.52
N PHE A 297 -13.36 -15.95 -4.62
CA PHE A 297 -12.49 -16.81 -5.44
C PHE A 297 -12.70 -16.57 -6.93
N HIS A 298 -13.95 -16.29 -7.33
CA HIS A 298 -14.25 -15.88 -8.69
C HIS A 298 -13.59 -14.53 -9.00
N GLY A 299 -13.85 -13.52 -8.18
CA GLY A 299 -13.35 -12.17 -8.42
C GLY A 299 -11.83 -12.05 -8.35
N ALA A 300 -11.18 -12.74 -7.40
CA ALA A 300 -9.73 -12.75 -7.31
C ALA A 300 -9.08 -13.45 -8.54
N ALA A 301 -9.64 -14.56 -9.01
CA ALA A 301 -9.13 -15.23 -10.22
C ALA A 301 -9.33 -14.38 -11.49
N GLU A 302 -10.48 -13.73 -11.62
CA GLU A 302 -10.77 -12.82 -12.74
C GLU A 302 -9.83 -11.61 -12.72
N SER A 303 -9.61 -11.00 -11.54
CA SER A 303 -8.70 -9.86 -11.37
C SER A 303 -7.25 -10.21 -11.72
N CYS A 304 -6.79 -11.41 -11.36
CA CYS A 304 -5.48 -11.91 -11.76
C CYS A 304 -5.36 -12.03 -13.29
N ALA A 305 -6.34 -12.66 -13.92
CA ALA A 305 -6.33 -12.84 -15.38
C ALA A 305 -6.38 -11.50 -16.13
N TYR A 306 -7.19 -10.56 -15.64
CA TYR A 306 -7.29 -9.21 -16.19
C TYR A 306 -5.97 -8.45 -16.07
N THR A 307 -5.36 -8.42 -14.88
CA THR A 307 -4.08 -7.74 -14.64
C THR A 307 -2.97 -8.32 -15.52
N LYS A 308 -2.87 -9.64 -15.62
CA LYS A 308 -1.89 -10.30 -16.52
C LYS A 308 -2.11 -9.96 -18.00
N ALA A 309 -3.33 -9.81 -18.44
CA ALA A 309 -3.63 -9.44 -19.82
C ALA A 309 -3.26 -7.98 -20.15
N LEU A 310 -3.23 -7.11 -19.14
CA LEU A 310 -2.84 -5.71 -19.28
C LEU A 310 -1.34 -5.46 -19.08
N ASP A 311 -0.63 -6.37 -18.44
CA ASP A 311 0.80 -6.24 -18.15
C ASP A 311 1.62 -6.47 -19.44
N PHE A 312 1.63 -5.46 -20.30
CA PHE A 312 2.44 -5.49 -21.53
C PHE A 312 3.85 -4.94 -21.28
N PRO A 313 4.88 -5.53 -21.93
CA PRO A 313 6.25 -5.09 -21.79
C PRO A 313 6.46 -3.69 -22.39
N ARG A 314 7.34 -2.93 -21.74
CA ARG A 314 7.79 -1.64 -22.25
C ARG A 314 8.48 -1.79 -23.63
N ASN A 315 8.28 -0.80 -24.49
CA ASN A 315 9.10 -0.67 -25.70
C ASN A 315 10.56 -0.33 -25.30
N GLU A 316 11.49 -1.22 -25.56
CA GLU A 316 12.92 -1.07 -25.23
C GLU A 316 13.66 -0.11 -26.18
N GLY A 317 13.02 0.46 -27.16
CA GLY A 317 13.57 1.49 -28.02
C GLY A 317 13.34 1.24 -29.51
N GLY A 318 13.69 2.25 -30.29
CA GLY A 318 13.54 2.27 -31.74
C GLY A 318 12.19 2.86 -32.18
N MET A 319 12.20 3.54 -33.30
CA MET A 319 10.98 3.91 -34.02
C MET A 319 10.34 2.63 -34.56
N PHE A 320 9.04 2.69 -34.86
CA PHE A 320 8.28 1.56 -35.42
C PHE A 320 8.88 0.97 -36.69
N ASP A 321 9.77 1.74 -37.39
CA ASP A 321 10.49 1.32 -38.59
C ASP A 321 11.99 1.60 -38.38
N SER A 322 12.77 0.54 -38.25
CA SER A 322 14.24 0.62 -38.11
C SER A 322 14.95 1.29 -39.28
N ALA A 323 14.28 1.50 -40.42
CA ALA A 323 14.82 2.27 -41.56
C ALA A 323 15.04 3.76 -41.21
N PHE A 324 14.42 4.25 -40.12
CA PHE A 324 14.59 5.63 -39.65
C PHE A 324 15.67 5.75 -38.56
N ASP A 325 16.26 4.65 -38.10
CA ASP A 325 17.36 4.68 -37.15
C ASP A 325 18.63 5.12 -37.89
N ASN A 326 19.09 6.35 -37.65
CA ASN A 326 20.25 6.95 -38.32
C ASN A 326 21.60 6.35 -37.91
N ASP A 327 21.63 5.32 -37.08
CA ASP A 327 22.87 4.69 -36.59
C ASP A 327 23.45 3.64 -37.53
N ASN A 328 22.91 3.48 -38.74
CA ASN A 328 23.39 2.55 -39.77
C ASN A 328 23.95 3.24 -41.01
N GLN A 329 24.50 4.48 -40.90
CA GLN A 329 25.27 5.12 -41.97
C GLN A 329 26.71 5.35 -41.59
#